data_d7502da74a9d0f25f9d58e8cd656cfbd
#
_entry.id   d7502da74a9d0f25f9d58e8cd656cfbd
#
_cell.length_a   1.000
_cell.length_b   1.000
_cell.length_c   1.000
_cell.angle_alpha   90.00
_cell.angle_beta   90.00
_cell.angle_gamma   90.00
#
_symmetry.space_group_name_H-M   'P 1'
#
loop_
_entity.id
_entity.type
_entity.pdbx_description
1 polymer ?
#
loop_
_entity_poly.entity_id
_entity_poly.type
_entity_poly.pdbx_seq_one_letter_code
_entity_poly.pdbx_strand_id
1 'polypeptide(L)'
;MVKYRLTERPAFDVIGRKGWIAQQDDFGRFWEQCQAEGLMEVFDRISGFRPGEQTRGATLGISRVEQDPSKRDFHYMIAIEKPADCPPTDLESYQVPASQWAVFECHGKVPESIVEAEMFAFMGWLPNSEFVHAHAPEMEV
;
A
#
# COMPACT_ATOMS: atom_id res chain seq x y z
N MET A 1 15.98 -11.43 11.46
CA MET A 1 14.69 -11.22 12.13
C MET A 1 14.05 -9.93 11.63
N VAL A 2 12.77 -9.99 11.27
CA VAL A 2 12.04 -8.82 10.83
C VAL A 2 11.62 -7.99 12.05
N LYS A 3 11.94 -6.72 12.06
CA LYS A 3 11.51 -5.80 13.12
C LYS A 3 10.10 -5.32 12.83
N TYR A 4 9.31 -5.12 13.88
CA TYR A 4 7.95 -4.58 13.73
C TYR A 4 7.62 -3.59 14.86
N ARG A 5 6.60 -2.80 14.62
CA ARG A 5 6.00 -1.91 15.64
C ARG A 5 4.49 -1.82 15.42
N LEU A 6 3.78 -1.47 16.47
CA LEU A 6 2.35 -1.20 16.42
C LEU A 6 2.14 0.31 16.41
N THR A 7 1.19 0.78 15.61
CA THR A 7 0.84 2.19 15.55
C THR A 7 -0.64 2.35 15.20
N GLU A 8 -1.22 3.47 15.60
CA GLU A 8 -2.57 3.83 15.20
C GLU A 8 -2.50 4.98 14.21
N ARG A 9 -3.36 4.94 13.18
CA ARG A 9 -3.49 6.03 12.21
C ARG A 9 -4.94 6.38 12.01
N PRO A 10 -5.27 7.67 11.85
CA PRO A 10 -6.60 8.09 11.44
C PRO A 10 -6.88 7.62 10.01
N ALA A 11 -8.14 7.71 9.59
CA ALA A 11 -8.47 7.53 8.19
C ALA A 11 -7.78 8.62 7.36
N PHE A 12 -7.30 8.25 6.17
CA PHE A 12 -6.70 9.22 5.25
C PHE A 12 -7.01 8.84 3.80
N ASP A 13 -7.06 9.85 2.95
CA ASP A 13 -7.38 9.65 1.54
C ASP A 13 -6.12 9.45 0.72
N VAL A 14 -6.21 8.55 -0.25
CA VAL A 14 -5.17 8.31 -1.25
C VAL A 14 -5.76 8.48 -2.64
N ILE A 15 -4.92 8.70 -3.62
CA ILE A 15 -5.29 8.80 -5.02
C ILE A 15 -4.27 8.06 -5.87
N GLY A 16 -4.75 7.26 -6.82
CA GLY A 16 -3.86 6.44 -7.61
C GLY A 16 -4.54 5.65 -8.70
N ARG A 17 -3.84 4.66 -9.21
CA ARG A 17 -4.30 3.77 -10.27
C ARG A 17 -4.42 2.35 -9.74
N LYS A 18 -5.50 1.68 -10.11
CA LYS A 18 -5.84 0.34 -9.64
C LYS A 18 -5.67 -0.66 -10.77
N GLY A 19 -5.15 -1.85 -10.44
CA GLY A 19 -5.04 -2.98 -11.35
C GLY A 19 -5.33 -4.28 -10.64
N TRP A 20 -5.65 -5.32 -11.38
CA TRP A 20 -5.97 -6.64 -10.83
C TRP A 20 -4.71 -7.49 -10.68
N ILE A 21 -4.58 -8.11 -9.52
CA ILE A 21 -3.49 -9.04 -9.20
C ILE A 21 -4.09 -10.45 -9.04
N ALA A 22 -3.68 -11.37 -9.89
CA ALA A 22 -4.07 -12.77 -9.80
C ALA A 22 -2.92 -13.66 -9.32
N GLN A 23 -1.69 -13.23 -9.55
CA GLN A 23 -0.48 -13.98 -9.19
C GLN A 23 0.67 -13.03 -8.89
N GLN A 24 1.71 -13.53 -8.25
CA GLN A 24 2.84 -12.72 -7.75
C GLN A 24 3.50 -11.86 -8.83
N ASP A 25 3.66 -12.39 -10.03
CA ASP A 25 4.32 -11.65 -11.12
C ASP A 25 3.56 -10.42 -11.60
N ASP A 26 2.27 -10.33 -11.31
CA ASP A 26 1.42 -9.22 -11.74
C ASP A 26 1.79 -7.91 -11.06
N PHE A 27 2.34 -7.94 -9.85
CA PHE A 27 2.80 -6.72 -9.16
C PHE A 27 3.87 -5.98 -9.97
N GLY A 28 4.94 -6.68 -10.36
CA GLY A 28 6.01 -6.08 -11.14
C GLY A 28 5.55 -5.55 -12.48
N ARG A 29 4.70 -6.30 -13.18
CA ARG A 29 4.13 -5.87 -14.46
C ARG A 29 3.30 -4.60 -14.31
N PHE A 30 2.49 -4.52 -13.26
CA PHE A 30 1.66 -3.34 -13.02
C PHE A 30 2.51 -2.11 -12.71
N TRP A 31 3.54 -2.25 -11.87
CA TRP A 31 4.48 -1.17 -11.59
C TRP A 31 5.17 -0.68 -12.87
N GLU A 32 5.67 -1.60 -13.69
CA GLU A 32 6.33 -1.25 -14.96
C GLU A 32 5.37 -0.52 -15.91
N GLN A 33 4.15 -1.01 -16.03
CA GLN A 33 3.14 -0.40 -16.89
C GLN A 33 2.82 1.03 -16.43
N CYS A 34 2.58 1.22 -15.13
CA CYS A 34 2.25 2.54 -14.59
C CYS A 34 3.41 3.53 -14.73
N GLN A 35 4.65 3.07 -14.52
CA GLN A 35 5.82 3.92 -14.73
C GLN A 35 5.97 4.32 -16.19
N ALA A 36 5.77 3.38 -17.12
CA ALA A 36 5.84 3.65 -18.55
C ALA A 36 4.75 4.64 -19.02
N GLU A 37 3.59 4.62 -18.38
CA GLU A 37 2.48 5.54 -18.67
C GLU A 37 2.62 6.92 -18.00
N GLY A 38 3.70 7.15 -17.25
CA GLY A 38 3.98 8.44 -16.63
C GLY A 38 3.25 8.70 -15.33
N LEU A 39 2.85 7.65 -14.59
CA LEU A 39 2.10 7.83 -13.34
C LEU A 39 2.89 8.62 -12.29
N MET A 40 4.21 8.42 -12.20
CA MET A 40 5.04 9.14 -11.22
C MET A 40 5.05 10.64 -11.46
N GLU A 41 5.10 11.07 -12.72
CA GLU A 41 5.03 12.46 -13.10
C GLU A 41 3.67 13.08 -12.79
N VAL A 42 2.60 12.29 -12.94
CA VAL A 42 1.24 12.72 -12.55
C VAL A 42 1.18 12.94 -11.04
N PHE A 43 1.76 12.04 -10.25
CA PHE A 43 1.81 12.19 -8.80
C PHE A 43 2.55 13.46 -8.37
N ASP A 44 3.69 13.76 -9.00
CA ASP A 44 4.45 14.97 -8.70
C ASP A 44 3.63 16.23 -8.99
N ARG A 45 2.89 16.26 -10.09
CA ARG A 45 2.02 17.39 -10.43
C ARG A 45 0.88 17.54 -9.42
N ILE A 46 0.24 16.44 -9.04
CA ILE A 46 -0.89 16.45 -8.12
C ILE A 46 -0.46 16.92 -6.74
N SER A 47 0.64 16.39 -6.23
CA SER A 47 1.14 16.70 -4.89
C SER A 47 1.82 18.06 -4.81
N GLY A 48 2.27 18.60 -5.94
CA GLY A 48 3.12 19.81 -5.96
C GLY A 48 4.42 19.58 -5.23
N PHE A 49 4.93 18.35 -5.24
CA PHE A 49 6.14 17.92 -4.53
C PHE A 49 6.06 18.11 -3.01
N ARG A 50 4.86 18.24 -2.45
CA ARG A 50 4.65 18.37 -1.01
C ARG A 50 4.38 17.00 -0.38
N PRO A 51 5.08 16.63 0.69
CA PRO A 51 4.82 15.37 1.38
C PRO A 51 3.48 15.41 2.13
N GLY A 52 2.76 14.28 2.14
CA GLY A 52 1.57 14.12 2.96
C GLY A 52 1.93 13.84 4.43
N GLU A 53 1.01 14.14 5.34
CA GLU A 53 1.23 14.00 6.78
C GLU A 53 1.37 12.53 7.22
N GLN A 54 0.60 11.61 6.63
CA GLN A 54 0.56 10.21 7.06
C GLN A 54 1.67 9.36 6.45
N THR A 55 2.10 9.67 5.23
CA THR A 55 3.05 8.84 4.49
C THR A 55 4.34 9.56 4.14
N ARG A 56 4.45 10.83 4.45
CA ARG A 56 5.64 11.68 4.25
C ARG A 56 6.14 11.68 2.81
N GLY A 57 5.20 11.71 1.87
CA GLY A 57 5.52 11.77 0.45
C GLY A 57 5.86 10.44 -0.20
N ALA A 58 5.67 9.34 0.50
CA ALA A 58 5.94 8.01 -0.06
C ALA A 58 4.92 7.65 -1.14
N THR A 59 5.37 6.90 -2.15
CA THR A 59 4.48 6.20 -3.06
C THR A 59 4.08 4.89 -2.41
N LEU A 60 2.79 4.58 -2.44
CA LEU A 60 2.20 3.47 -1.72
C LEU A 60 1.79 2.35 -2.68
N GLY A 61 2.00 1.11 -2.26
CA GLY A 61 1.36 -0.05 -2.84
C GLY A 61 0.26 -0.53 -1.89
N ILE A 62 -0.98 -0.56 -2.35
CA ILE A 62 -2.15 -0.86 -1.51
C ILE A 62 -2.88 -2.07 -2.05
N SER A 63 -2.83 -3.17 -1.30
CA SER A 63 -3.56 -4.40 -1.61
C SER A 63 -4.96 -4.31 -1.01
N ARG A 64 -5.96 -4.24 -1.89
CA ARG A 64 -7.37 -4.02 -1.52
C ARG A 64 -8.02 -5.34 -1.09
N VAL A 65 -7.67 -5.78 0.10
CA VAL A 65 -8.12 -7.07 0.66
C VAL A 65 -9.18 -6.91 1.76
N GLU A 66 -9.74 -5.73 1.90
CA GLU A 66 -10.65 -5.40 3.01
C GLU A 66 -11.95 -6.20 3.03
N GLN A 67 -12.39 -6.72 1.89
CA GLN A 67 -13.60 -7.57 1.84
C GLN A 67 -13.33 -8.98 2.35
N ASP A 68 -12.18 -9.54 1.99
CA ASP A 68 -11.75 -10.86 2.42
C ASP A 68 -10.22 -10.91 2.51
N PRO A 69 -9.64 -10.64 3.70
CA PRO A 69 -8.19 -10.63 3.86
C PRO A 69 -7.48 -11.95 3.56
N SER A 70 -8.21 -13.07 3.47
CA SER A 70 -7.64 -14.37 3.14
C SER A 70 -7.39 -14.57 1.64
N LYS A 71 -8.01 -13.77 0.79
CA LYS A 71 -7.83 -13.88 -0.66
C LYS A 71 -6.50 -13.33 -1.10
N ARG A 72 -5.92 -13.98 -2.12
CA ARG A 72 -4.64 -13.58 -2.70
C ARG A 72 -4.76 -13.20 -4.18
N ASP A 73 -5.98 -12.97 -4.66
CA ASP A 73 -6.30 -12.27 -5.89
C ASP A 73 -7.17 -11.07 -5.55
N PHE A 74 -6.75 -9.88 -5.93
CA PHE A 74 -7.36 -8.64 -5.46
C PHE A 74 -6.98 -7.45 -6.35
N HIS A 75 -7.68 -6.33 -6.17
CA HIS A 75 -7.24 -5.06 -6.73
C HIS A 75 -6.06 -4.50 -5.93
N TYR A 76 -5.09 -3.96 -6.65
CA TYR A 76 -3.90 -3.34 -6.09
C TYR A 76 -3.81 -1.91 -6.62
N MET A 77 -3.54 -0.96 -5.74
CA MET A 77 -3.37 0.45 -6.11
C MET A 77 -1.93 0.87 -5.95
N ILE A 78 -1.42 1.60 -6.95
CA ILE A 78 -0.24 2.44 -6.78
C ILE A 78 -0.77 3.84 -6.55
N ALA A 79 -0.45 4.43 -5.40
CA ALA A 79 -1.10 5.64 -4.94
C ALA A 79 -0.15 6.54 -4.16
N ILE A 80 -0.58 7.79 -3.99
CA ILE A 80 0.00 8.72 -3.04
C ILE A 80 -1.10 9.22 -2.11
N GLU A 81 -0.70 9.80 -1.00
CA GLU A 81 -1.63 10.52 -0.14
C GLU A 81 -2.28 11.66 -0.93
N LYS A 82 -3.61 11.73 -0.90
CA LYS A 82 -4.34 12.74 -1.67
C LYS A 82 -4.19 14.10 -1.03
N PRO A 83 -3.67 15.11 -1.75
CA PRO A 83 -3.58 16.46 -1.20
C PRO A 83 -4.97 17.09 -1.07
N ALA A 84 -5.13 18.00 -0.10
CA ALA A 84 -6.40 18.68 0.14
C ALA A 84 -6.87 19.49 -1.06
N ASP A 85 -5.94 20.05 -1.83
CA ASP A 85 -6.18 20.85 -3.02
C ASP A 85 -5.95 20.06 -4.32
N CYS A 86 -6.27 18.77 -4.31
CA CYS A 86 -6.05 17.89 -5.46
C CYS A 86 -6.78 18.41 -6.70
N PRO A 87 -6.07 18.64 -7.82
CA PRO A 87 -6.72 19.05 -9.05
C PRO A 87 -7.54 17.92 -9.66
N PRO A 88 -8.47 18.22 -10.58
CA PRO A 88 -9.22 17.18 -11.30
C PRO A 88 -8.29 16.21 -12.01
N THR A 89 -8.60 14.91 -11.90
CA THR A 89 -7.80 13.84 -12.49
C THR A 89 -8.70 12.64 -12.76
N ASP A 90 -8.28 11.76 -13.66
CA ASP A 90 -8.94 10.49 -13.94
C ASP A 90 -8.49 9.36 -12.99
N LEU A 91 -7.61 9.65 -12.05
CA LEU A 91 -7.17 8.70 -11.05
C LEU A 91 -8.27 8.43 -10.02
N GLU A 92 -8.21 7.27 -9.38
CA GLU A 92 -9.21 6.83 -8.42
C GLU A 92 -8.81 7.25 -7.00
N SER A 93 -9.78 7.76 -6.25
CA SER A 93 -9.61 8.06 -4.82
C SER A 93 -10.07 6.88 -3.98
N TYR A 94 -9.39 6.69 -2.85
CA TYR A 94 -9.76 5.68 -1.86
C TYR A 94 -9.46 6.20 -0.46
N GLN A 95 -10.38 5.97 0.49
CA GLN A 95 -10.13 6.28 1.88
C GLN A 95 -9.62 5.04 2.61
N VAL A 96 -8.39 5.11 3.08
CA VAL A 96 -7.82 4.10 3.97
C VAL A 96 -8.48 4.27 5.34
N PRO A 97 -9.13 3.23 5.89
CA PRO A 97 -9.84 3.37 7.15
C PRO A 97 -8.90 3.61 8.34
N ALA A 98 -9.41 4.31 9.35
CA ALA A 98 -8.70 4.44 10.63
C ALA A 98 -8.48 3.04 11.20
N SER A 99 -7.25 2.73 11.60
CA SER A 99 -6.89 1.37 12.01
C SER A 99 -5.69 1.38 12.95
N GLN A 100 -5.55 0.28 13.69
CA GLN A 100 -4.30 -0.08 14.33
C GLN A 100 -3.48 -0.90 13.31
N TRP A 101 -2.22 -0.52 13.11
CA TRP A 101 -1.33 -1.11 12.12
C TRP A 101 -0.17 -1.83 12.79
N ALA A 102 0.15 -3.00 12.29
CA ALA A 102 1.44 -3.62 12.53
C ALA A 102 2.33 -3.27 11.33
N VAL A 103 3.45 -2.60 11.59
CA VAL A 103 4.39 -2.12 10.57
C VAL A 103 5.64 -2.97 10.63
N PHE A 104 5.95 -3.67 9.54
CA PHE A 104 7.10 -4.56 9.44
C PHE A 104 8.16 -3.90 8.56
N GLU A 105 9.39 -3.81 9.07
CA GLU A 105 10.51 -3.22 8.31
C GLU A 105 11.06 -4.22 7.31
N CYS A 106 11.27 -3.75 6.08
CA CYS A 106 11.86 -4.53 5.00
C CYS A 106 13.24 -3.97 4.68
N HIS A 107 14.25 -4.84 4.68
CA HIS A 107 15.63 -4.48 4.35
C HIS A 107 16.14 -5.43 3.28
N GLY A 108 16.81 -4.87 2.26
CA GLY A 108 17.38 -5.64 1.17
C GLY A 108 16.67 -5.41 -0.15
N LYS A 109 16.89 -6.34 -1.07
CA LYS A 109 16.36 -6.23 -2.43
C LYS A 109 14.85 -6.38 -2.47
N VAL A 110 14.20 -5.59 -3.32
CA VAL A 110 12.79 -5.68 -3.65
C VAL A 110 12.67 -6.57 -4.90
N PRO A 111 11.74 -7.52 -4.96
CA PRO A 111 10.64 -7.77 -4.02
C PRO A 111 10.96 -8.76 -2.87
N GLU A 112 12.15 -9.34 -2.82
CA GLU A 112 12.48 -10.42 -1.88
C GLU A 112 12.31 -10.01 -0.43
N SER A 113 12.71 -8.79 -0.06
CA SER A 113 12.57 -8.28 1.31
C SER A 113 11.11 -8.09 1.72
N ILE A 114 10.26 -7.69 0.79
CA ILE A 114 8.83 -7.53 1.03
C ILE A 114 8.18 -8.90 1.24
N VAL A 115 8.50 -9.87 0.40
CA VAL A 115 7.98 -11.24 0.53
C VAL A 115 8.39 -11.85 1.86
N GLU A 116 9.64 -11.66 2.28
CA GLU A 116 10.15 -12.13 3.57
C GLU A 116 9.34 -11.52 4.75
N ALA A 117 9.09 -10.21 4.70
CA ALA A 117 8.31 -9.53 5.72
C ALA A 117 6.85 -10.03 5.75
N GLU A 118 6.24 -10.25 4.60
CA GLU A 118 4.89 -10.81 4.50
C GLU A 118 4.81 -12.22 5.10
N MET A 119 5.76 -13.08 4.77
CA MET A 119 5.81 -14.44 5.32
C MET A 119 5.97 -14.39 6.84
N PHE A 120 6.83 -13.54 7.36
CA PHE A 120 6.98 -13.35 8.79
C PHE A 120 5.67 -12.89 9.43
N ALA A 121 5.00 -11.89 8.83
CA ALA A 121 3.77 -11.34 9.36
C ALA A 121 2.64 -12.37 9.41
N PHE A 122 2.41 -13.08 8.32
CA PHE A 122 1.25 -13.96 8.19
C PHE A 122 1.48 -15.38 8.71
N MET A 123 2.69 -15.89 8.62
CA MET A 123 2.99 -17.27 9.02
C MET A 123 3.66 -17.38 10.39
N GLY A 124 4.37 -16.35 10.82
CA GLY A 124 5.09 -16.34 12.08
C GLY A 124 4.47 -15.48 13.17
N TRP A 125 4.21 -14.20 12.84
CA TRP A 125 3.77 -13.23 13.86
C TRP A 125 2.27 -13.28 14.15
N LEU A 126 1.43 -13.14 13.11
CA LEU A 126 -0.01 -13.00 13.29
C LEU A 126 -0.64 -14.22 13.96
N PRO A 127 -0.32 -15.48 13.58
CA PRO A 127 -0.91 -16.65 14.22
C PRO A 127 -0.55 -16.78 15.70
N ASN A 128 0.58 -16.22 16.13
CA ASN A 128 1.05 -16.28 17.52
C ASN A 128 0.74 -15.02 18.32
N SER A 129 0.05 -14.06 17.70
CA SER A 129 -0.35 -12.81 18.36
C SER A 129 -1.79 -12.89 18.86
N GLU A 130 -2.20 -11.88 19.64
CA GLU A 130 -3.59 -11.69 20.04
C GLU A 130 -4.42 -10.97 18.98
N PHE A 131 -3.83 -10.64 17.82
CA PHE A 131 -4.47 -9.86 16.76
C PHE A 131 -4.99 -10.76 15.64
N VAL A 132 -5.97 -10.26 14.91
CA VAL A 132 -6.44 -10.81 13.66
C VAL A 132 -6.39 -9.72 12.59
N HIS A 133 -6.32 -10.13 11.32
CA HIS A 133 -6.32 -9.19 10.21
C HIS A 133 -7.67 -8.48 10.15
N ALA A 134 -7.65 -7.15 10.23
CA ALA A 134 -8.85 -6.35 10.07
C ALA A 134 -9.35 -6.40 8.62
N HIS A 135 -10.61 -6.05 8.41
CA HIS A 135 -11.16 -5.84 7.06
C HIS A 135 -10.68 -4.47 6.54
N ALA A 136 -9.40 -4.41 6.24
CA ALA A 136 -8.67 -3.22 5.82
C ALA A 136 -7.60 -3.63 4.81
N PRO A 137 -7.06 -2.69 4.03
CA PRO A 137 -6.02 -3.03 3.05
C PRO A 137 -4.68 -3.35 3.70
N GLU A 138 -3.82 -4.01 2.94
CA GLU A 138 -2.40 -4.16 3.24
C GLU A 138 -1.63 -3.12 2.44
N MET A 139 -0.59 -2.51 3.02
CA MET A 139 0.16 -1.46 2.35
C MET A 139 1.66 -1.72 2.37
N GLU A 140 2.31 -1.36 1.26
CA GLU A 140 3.75 -1.18 1.14
C GLU A 140 4.05 0.31 1.04
N VAL A 141 5.12 0.71 1.68
CA VAL A 141 5.51 2.13 1.70
C VAL A 141 6.93 2.31 1.18
#